data_72b83a53b674ae5a8d97728351645aa9
#
_entry.id   72b83a53b674ae5a8d97728351645aa9
#
_cell.length_a   1.000
_cell.length_b   1.000
_cell.length_c   1.000
_cell.angle_alpha   90.00
_cell.angle_beta   90.00
_cell.angle_gamma   90.00
#
_symmetry.space_group_name_H-M   'P 1'
#
loop_
_entity.id
_entity.type
_entity.pdbx_description
1 polymer ?
#
loop_
_entity_poly.entity_id
_entity_poly.type
_entity_poly.pdbx_seq_one_letter_code
_entity_poly.pdbx_strand_id
1 'polypeptide(L)'
;MKIQVAAIVSTDGYLLLNNHFTTSFGSGKYGFRALQERSDLVLYKESSLIALLEEKRQTSDSNYLIATASDTLDLVKGLFLYRLVDELILYQIPLSQNTGFRLFDFTDLSEWKLVKTTSLKNQCRHLLYKTIR
;
A
#
# COMPACT_ATOMS: atom_id res chain seq x y z
N MET A 1 12.99 -10.51 0.20
CA MET A 1 11.60 -10.22 0.59
C MET A 1 11.24 -8.81 0.14
N LYS A 2 10.07 -8.66 -0.44
CA LYS A 2 9.55 -7.36 -0.83
C LYS A 2 8.11 -7.23 -0.33
N ILE A 3 7.80 -6.13 0.35
CA ILE A 3 6.45 -5.87 0.86
C ILE A 3 5.91 -4.62 0.17
N GLN A 4 4.78 -4.78 -0.50
CA GLN A 4 4.04 -3.70 -1.14
C GLN A 4 2.79 -3.40 -0.32
N VAL A 5 2.60 -2.12 -0.01
CA VAL A 5 1.37 -1.62 0.64
C VAL A 5 0.55 -0.88 -0.39
N ALA A 6 -0.68 -1.33 -0.61
CA ALA A 6 -1.63 -0.65 -1.47
C ALA A 6 -2.63 0.11 -0.60
N ALA A 7 -2.96 1.34 -1.00
CA ALA A 7 -3.91 2.18 -0.27
C ALA A 7 -4.71 3.03 -1.24
N ILE A 8 -5.94 3.35 -0.86
CA ILE A 8 -6.76 4.33 -1.56
C ILE A 8 -6.69 5.63 -0.75
N VAL A 9 -6.32 6.72 -1.40
CA VAL A 9 -6.19 8.02 -0.75
C VAL A 9 -7.02 9.09 -1.45
N SER A 10 -7.45 10.08 -0.68
CA SER A 10 -8.10 11.27 -1.20
C SER A 10 -7.04 12.23 -1.79
N THR A 11 -7.49 13.30 -2.46
CA THR A 11 -6.57 14.31 -3.02
C THR A 11 -5.77 15.02 -1.94
N ASP A 12 -6.29 15.12 -0.72
CA ASP A 12 -5.62 15.74 0.42
C ASP A 12 -4.83 14.74 1.28
N GLY A 13 -4.65 13.51 0.79
CA GLY A 13 -3.73 12.53 1.40
C GLY A 13 -4.31 11.69 2.52
N TYR A 14 -5.62 11.74 2.75
CA TYR A 14 -6.28 10.91 3.76
C TYR A 14 -6.56 9.51 3.24
N LEU A 15 -6.35 8.51 4.10
CA LEU A 15 -6.65 7.13 3.77
C LEU A 15 -8.15 6.89 3.73
N LEU A 16 -8.59 6.21 2.69
CA LEU A 16 -9.95 5.72 2.56
C LEU A 16 -9.92 4.25 2.95
N LEU A 17 -10.46 3.95 4.11
CA LEU A 17 -10.33 2.63 4.73
C LEU A 17 -11.46 1.67 4.36
N ASN A 18 -12.39 2.10 3.52
CA ASN A 18 -13.41 1.23 2.96
C ASN A 18 -12.77 0.29 1.95
N ASN A 19 -13.11 -0.99 2.04
CA ASN A 19 -12.49 -1.99 1.19
C ASN A 19 -13.13 -2.01 -0.20
N HIS A 20 -12.72 -1.07 -1.07
CA HIS A 20 -13.22 -0.95 -2.45
C HIS A 20 -12.20 -1.32 -3.51
N PHE A 21 -11.09 -1.96 -3.14
CA PHE A 21 -10.01 -2.26 -4.08
C PHE A 21 -10.49 -3.11 -5.27
N THR A 22 -11.29 -4.14 -5.00
CA THR A 22 -11.75 -5.04 -6.06
C THR A 22 -12.85 -4.44 -6.92
N THR A 23 -13.68 -3.56 -6.37
CA THR A 23 -14.78 -2.94 -7.11
C THR A 23 -14.34 -1.72 -7.90
N SER A 24 -13.46 -0.89 -7.31
CA SER A 24 -13.01 0.36 -7.92
C SER A 24 -11.76 0.21 -8.78
N PHE A 25 -10.84 -0.69 -8.39
CA PHE A 25 -9.53 -0.84 -9.02
C PHE A 25 -9.20 -2.29 -9.32
N GLY A 26 -10.20 -3.15 -9.47
CA GLY A 26 -10.02 -4.59 -9.63
C GLY A 26 -9.47 -5.05 -10.96
N SER A 27 -9.69 -4.30 -12.04
CA SER A 27 -9.39 -4.72 -13.40
C SER A 27 -8.26 -3.92 -14.04
N GLY A 28 -7.68 -4.49 -15.12
CA GLY A 28 -6.64 -3.83 -15.91
C GLY A 28 -5.24 -4.02 -15.37
N LYS A 29 -4.27 -3.50 -16.11
CA LYS A 29 -2.84 -3.64 -15.82
C LYS A 29 -2.45 -3.01 -14.47
N TYR A 30 -3.10 -1.92 -14.11
CA TYR A 30 -2.82 -1.19 -12.87
C TYR A 30 -3.86 -1.47 -11.79
N GLY A 31 -4.74 -2.47 -12.00
CA GLY A 31 -5.74 -2.85 -11.03
C GLY A 31 -5.16 -3.66 -9.88
N PHE A 32 -5.94 -3.74 -8.80
CA PHE A 32 -5.51 -4.48 -7.61
C PHE A 32 -5.34 -5.98 -7.89
N ARG A 33 -6.15 -6.56 -8.77
CA ARG A 33 -6.01 -7.97 -9.15
C ARG A 33 -4.66 -8.28 -9.80
N ALA A 34 -4.15 -7.37 -10.63
CA ALA A 34 -2.84 -7.53 -11.23
C ALA A 34 -1.73 -7.53 -10.18
N LEU A 35 -1.88 -6.72 -9.12
CA LEU A 35 -0.97 -6.75 -7.98
C LEU A 35 -1.04 -8.07 -7.24
N GLN A 36 -2.24 -8.58 -6.98
CA GLN A 36 -2.43 -9.86 -6.30
C GLN A 36 -1.80 -11.01 -7.08
N GLU A 37 -1.98 -11.03 -8.40
CA GLU A 37 -1.43 -12.08 -9.26
C GLU A 37 0.10 -12.08 -9.29
N ARG A 38 0.74 -10.93 -9.11
CA ARG A 38 2.19 -10.80 -9.07
C ARG A 38 2.79 -11.03 -7.68
N SER A 39 1.95 -11.19 -6.67
CA SER A 39 2.37 -11.37 -5.29
C SER A 39 2.32 -12.82 -4.89
N ASP A 40 3.26 -13.26 -4.07
CA ASP A 40 3.28 -14.63 -3.56
C ASP A 40 2.20 -14.83 -2.50
N LEU A 41 1.93 -13.79 -1.70
CA LEU A 41 0.94 -13.85 -0.64
C LEU A 41 0.36 -12.48 -0.38
N VAL A 42 -0.96 -12.44 -0.16
CA VAL A 42 -1.64 -11.23 0.33
C VAL A 42 -1.73 -11.34 1.85
N LEU A 43 -1.14 -10.37 2.54
CA LEU A 43 -1.19 -10.31 3.99
C LEU A 43 -2.57 -9.86 4.47
N TYR A 44 -2.94 -10.28 5.66
CA TYR A 44 -4.23 -9.95 6.25
C TYR A 44 -4.04 -9.56 7.72
N LYS A 45 -5.11 -9.15 8.38
CA LYS A 45 -5.05 -8.58 9.74
C LYS A 45 -4.37 -9.49 10.77
N GLU A 46 -4.40 -10.79 10.56
CA GLU A 46 -3.82 -11.78 11.47
C GLU A 46 -2.42 -12.22 11.07
N SER A 47 -1.86 -11.67 9.99
CA SER A 47 -0.49 -11.98 9.59
C SER A 47 0.50 -11.54 10.66
N SER A 48 1.53 -12.37 10.88
CA SER A 48 2.49 -12.15 11.96
C SER A 48 3.58 -11.16 11.57
N LEU A 49 3.61 -10.01 12.24
CA LEU A 49 4.68 -9.02 12.07
C LEU A 49 6.03 -9.60 12.48
N ILE A 50 6.06 -10.41 13.56
CA ILE A 50 7.30 -11.02 14.04
C ILE A 50 7.87 -11.98 13.00
N ALA A 51 7.01 -12.78 12.37
CA ALA A 51 7.45 -13.71 11.32
C ALA A 51 8.05 -12.96 10.12
N LEU A 52 7.46 -11.82 9.75
CA LEU A 52 7.99 -10.98 8.67
C LEU A 52 9.33 -10.35 9.04
N LEU A 53 9.48 -9.91 10.29
CA LEU A 53 10.75 -9.38 10.78
C LEU A 53 11.85 -10.44 10.74
N GLU A 54 11.53 -11.68 11.09
CA GLU A 54 12.47 -12.78 11.03
C GLU A 54 12.85 -13.14 9.60
N GLU A 55 11.85 -13.15 8.70
CA GLU A 55 12.10 -13.43 7.28
C GLU A 55 13.01 -12.39 6.64
N LYS A 56 12.90 -11.12 7.05
CA LYS A 56 13.75 -10.05 6.53
C LYS A 56 15.23 -10.30 6.78
N ARG A 57 15.57 -11.03 7.83
CA ARG A 57 16.95 -11.38 8.16
C ARG A 57 17.51 -12.48 7.27
N GLN A 58 16.66 -13.15 6.50
CA GLN A 58 17.03 -14.24 5.61
C GLN A 58 17.03 -13.75 4.17
N THR A 59 17.73 -14.45 3.30
CA THR A 59 17.63 -14.21 1.87
C THR A 59 16.36 -14.85 1.35
N SER A 60 15.40 -14.03 0.95
CA SER A 60 14.12 -14.48 0.43
C SER A 60 13.68 -13.60 -0.74
N ASP A 61 13.15 -14.23 -1.79
CA ASP A 61 12.63 -13.55 -2.97
C ASP A 61 11.11 -13.38 -2.92
N SER A 62 10.49 -13.67 -1.79
CA SER A 62 9.04 -13.60 -1.64
C SER A 62 8.52 -12.17 -1.75
N ASN A 63 7.40 -12.01 -2.46
CA ASN A 63 6.70 -10.75 -2.63
C ASN A 63 5.37 -10.80 -1.90
N TYR A 64 5.16 -9.87 -0.99
CA TYR A 64 3.93 -9.76 -0.21
C TYR A 64 3.18 -8.48 -0.56
N LEU A 65 1.87 -8.56 -0.51
CA LEU A 65 0.98 -7.43 -0.75
C LEU A 65 0.01 -7.30 0.42
N ILE A 66 -0.23 -6.07 0.85
CA ILE A 66 -1.29 -5.78 1.81
C ILE A 66 -2.11 -4.59 1.33
N ALA A 67 -3.44 -4.73 1.40
CA ALA A 67 -4.36 -3.65 1.15
C ALA A 67 -4.64 -2.93 2.47
N THR A 68 -4.54 -1.61 2.48
CA THR A 68 -4.81 -0.79 3.66
C THR A 68 -6.31 -0.60 3.80
N ALA A 69 -6.87 -1.15 4.87
CA ALA A 69 -8.29 -1.08 5.21
C ALA A 69 -8.44 -0.94 6.73
N SER A 70 -9.65 -0.81 7.21
CA SER A 70 -9.90 -0.63 8.64
C SER A 70 -9.34 -1.79 9.46
N ASP A 71 -9.45 -3.02 8.97
CA ASP A 71 -9.02 -4.21 9.67
C ASP A 71 -7.53 -4.52 9.54
N THR A 72 -6.84 -3.93 8.55
CA THR A 72 -5.40 -4.13 8.35
C THR A 72 -4.57 -2.93 8.80
N LEU A 73 -5.20 -1.85 9.22
CA LEU A 73 -4.51 -0.59 9.53
C LEU A 73 -3.41 -0.76 10.58
N ASP A 74 -3.67 -1.53 11.64
CA ASP A 74 -2.67 -1.73 12.69
C ASP A 74 -1.45 -2.48 12.18
N LEU A 75 -1.65 -3.49 11.34
CA LEU A 75 -0.55 -4.22 10.72
C LEU A 75 0.25 -3.29 9.79
N VAL A 76 -0.44 -2.47 9.00
CA VAL A 76 0.21 -1.50 8.10
C VAL A 76 1.06 -0.52 8.90
N LYS A 77 0.54 0.01 10.01
CA LYS A 77 1.31 0.90 10.90
C LYS A 77 2.58 0.21 11.40
N GLY A 78 2.47 -1.05 11.81
CA GLY A 78 3.62 -1.83 12.27
C GLY A 78 4.65 -2.05 11.17
N LEU A 79 4.20 -2.33 9.96
CA LEU A 79 5.09 -2.50 8.81
C LEU A 79 5.90 -1.24 8.53
N PHE A 80 5.27 -0.06 8.61
CA PHE A 80 5.99 1.20 8.46
C PHE A 80 6.94 1.47 9.62
N LEU A 81 6.49 1.21 10.84
CA LEU A 81 7.30 1.44 12.05
C LEU A 81 8.62 0.66 12.00
N TYR A 82 8.59 -0.57 11.56
CA TYR A 82 9.77 -1.43 11.48
C TYR A 82 10.45 -1.38 10.12
N ARG A 83 10.08 -0.43 9.26
CA ARG A 83 10.68 -0.19 7.95
C ARG A 83 10.70 -1.43 7.05
N LEU A 84 9.59 -2.18 7.07
CA LEU A 84 9.42 -3.38 6.26
C LEU A 84 8.80 -3.11 4.90
N VAL A 85 8.24 -1.91 4.69
CA VAL A 85 7.57 -1.58 3.44
C VAL A 85 8.59 -1.14 2.39
N ASP A 86 8.57 -1.80 1.24
CA ASP A 86 9.51 -1.52 0.13
C ASP A 86 8.88 -0.66 -0.95
N GLU A 87 7.59 -0.82 -1.20
CA GLU A 87 6.86 -0.05 -2.20
C GLU A 87 5.48 0.35 -1.69
N LEU A 88 5.08 1.57 -2.07
CA LEU A 88 3.74 2.09 -1.83
C LEU A 88 3.02 2.21 -3.15
N ILE A 89 1.82 1.66 -3.22
CA ILE A 89 0.96 1.78 -4.39
C ILE A 89 -0.30 2.52 -3.94
N LEU A 90 -0.42 3.77 -4.38
CA LEU A 90 -1.55 4.61 -3.99
C LEU A 90 -2.51 4.78 -5.15
N TYR A 91 -3.77 4.54 -4.88
CA TYR A 91 -4.87 4.88 -5.78
C TYR A 91 -5.48 6.18 -5.27
N GLN A 92 -5.17 7.28 -5.92
CA GLN A 92 -5.69 8.59 -5.54
C GLN A 92 -7.01 8.83 -6.26
N ILE A 93 -8.05 9.12 -5.49
CA ILE A 93 -9.37 9.44 -6.04
C ILE A 93 -9.62 10.95 -5.97
N PRO A 94 -10.44 11.50 -6.88
CA PRO A 94 -10.73 12.95 -6.94
C PRO A 94 -11.73 13.36 -5.86
N LEU A 95 -11.37 13.17 -4.60
CA LEU A 95 -12.22 13.46 -3.45
C LEU A 95 -11.36 14.04 -2.34
N SER A 96 -11.88 15.08 -1.66
CA SER A 96 -11.25 15.65 -0.48
C SER A 96 -11.98 15.12 0.76
N GLN A 97 -11.24 14.53 1.71
CA GLN A 97 -11.85 13.93 2.89
C GLN A 97 -11.76 14.79 4.14
N ASN A 98 -10.67 15.51 4.33
CA ASN A 98 -10.41 16.47 5.42
C ASN A 98 -10.34 15.88 6.83
N THR A 99 -10.64 14.60 7.01
CA THR A 99 -10.60 13.93 8.33
C THR A 99 -10.09 12.52 8.20
N GLY A 100 -9.61 11.96 9.31
CA GLY A 100 -9.14 10.59 9.39
C GLY A 100 -7.63 10.47 9.46
N PHE A 101 -7.10 9.38 8.93
CA PHE A 101 -5.67 9.08 8.97
C PHE A 101 -5.00 9.49 7.67
N ARG A 102 -3.91 10.23 7.76
CA ARG A 102 -3.07 10.53 6.61
C ARG A 102 -1.96 9.50 6.53
N LEU A 103 -1.70 9.01 5.32
CA LEU A 103 -0.67 7.98 5.12
C LEU A 103 0.72 8.45 5.59
N PHE A 104 1.08 9.69 5.25
CA PHE A 104 2.39 10.23 5.60
C PHE A 104 2.50 10.73 7.04
N ASP A 105 1.51 10.42 7.88
CA ASP A 105 1.65 10.49 9.33
C ASP A 105 2.31 9.21 9.88
N PHE A 106 2.28 8.11 9.12
CA PHE A 106 2.88 6.83 9.52
C PHE A 106 4.30 6.65 9.01
N THR A 107 4.70 7.41 8.01
CA THR A 107 6.03 7.35 7.41
C THR A 107 6.38 8.73 6.88
N ASP A 108 7.68 9.07 6.88
CA ASP A 108 8.14 10.35 6.38
C ASP A 108 8.21 10.32 4.85
N LEU A 109 7.58 11.30 4.20
CA LEU A 109 7.59 11.42 2.75
C LEU A 109 9.01 11.49 2.19
N SER A 110 9.96 12.04 2.94
CA SER A 110 11.37 12.12 2.53
C SER A 110 12.05 10.77 2.33
N GLU A 111 11.48 9.70 2.90
CA GLU A 111 11.99 8.34 2.72
C GLU A 111 11.52 7.69 1.42
N TRP A 112 10.67 8.36 0.67
CA TRP A 112 10.00 7.79 -0.51
C TRP A 112 10.27 8.60 -1.77
N LYS A 113 10.43 7.88 -2.87
CA LYS A 113 10.57 8.47 -4.20
C LYS A 113 9.37 8.07 -5.05
N LEU A 114 8.69 9.06 -5.62
CA LEU A 114 7.64 8.80 -6.61
C LEU A 114 8.30 8.35 -7.91
N VAL A 115 8.05 7.10 -8.29
CA VAL A 115 8.67 6.46 -9.45
C VAL A 115 7.80 6.62 -10.69
N LYS A 116 6.49 6.49 -10.51
CA LYS A 116 5.56 6.51 -11.64
C LYS A 116 4.19 7.01 -11.23
N THR A 117 3.60 7.82 -12.11
CA THR A 117 2.21 8.27 -12.00
C THR A 117 1.47 7.83 -13.26
N THR A 118 0.35 7.16 -13.09
CA THR A 118 -0.48 6.71 -14.20
C THR A 118 -1.90 7.23 -14.01
N SER A 119 -2.45 7.87 -15.05
CA SER A 119 -3.85 8.30 -15.02
C SER A 119 -4.77 7.11 -15.27
N LEU A 120 -5.80 7.02 -14.46
CA LEU A 120 -6.83 5.99 -14.54
C LEU A 120 -8.16 6.61 -14.92
N LYS A 121 -9.20 5.77 -15.07
CA LYS A 121 -10.55 6.26 -15.36
C LYS A 121 -11.07 7.11 -14.20
N ASN A 122 -12.03 8.00 -14.51
CA ASN A 122 -12.73 8.84 -13.53
C ASN A 122 -11.81 9.77 -12.74
N GLN A 123 -10.73 10.27 -13.39
CA GLN A 123 -9.77 11.21 -12.79
C GLN A 123 -8.99 10.61 -11.60
N CYS A 124 -8.99 9.30 -11.48
CA CYS A 124 -8.17 8.62 -10.50
C CYS A 124 -6.72 8.51 -10.98
N ARG A 125 -5.79 8.34 -10.05
CA ARG A 125 -4.37 8.18 -10.35
C ARG A 125 -3.80 6.98 -9.63
N HIS A 126 -2.89 6.29 -10.30
CA HIS A 126 -2.09 5.23 -9.71
C HIS A 126 -0.68 5.79 -9.48
N LEU A 127 -0.26 5.83 -8.23
CA LEU A 127 1.04 6.37 -7.83
C LEU A 127 1.90 5.25 -7.26
N LEU A 128 3.10 5.08 -7.82
CA LEU A 128 4.06 4.11 -7.31
C LEU A 128 5.22 4.83 -6.65
N TYR A 129 5.40 4.57 -5.36
CA TYR A 129 6.53 5.05 -4.58
C TYR A 129 7.45 3.90 -4.22
N LYS A 130 8.74 4.15 -4.27
CA LYS A 130 9.75 3.22 -3.77
C LYS A 130 10.56 3.89 -2.67
N THR A 131 10.99 3.09 -1.71
CA THR A 131 11.88 3.60 -0.67
C THR A 131 13.24 3.96 -1.26
N ILE A 132 13.83 5.03 -0.74
CA ILE A 132 15.19 5.47 -1.11
C ILE A 132 16.26 4.97 -0.14
N ARG A 133 15.85 4.29 0.93
CA ARG A 133 16.79 3.69 1.89
C ARG A 133 17.36 2.35 1.41
#